data_f09e3eeaf4e1a88f148e1b056aad3f84
#
_entry.id   f09e3eeaf4e1a88f148e1b056aad3f84
#
_cell.length_a   1.000
_cell.length_b   1.000
_cell.length_c   1.000
_cell.angle_alpha   90.00
_cell.angle_beta   90.00
_cell.angle_gamma   90.00
#
_symmetry.space_group_name_H-M   'P 1'
#
loop_
_entity.id
_entity.type
_entity.pdbx_description
1 polymer ?
#
loop_
_entity_poly.entity_id
_entity_poly.type
_entity_poly.pdbx_seq_one_letter_code
_entity_poly.pdbx_strand_id
1 'polypeptide(L)'
;MHISCGGGLGVNVKEKLVYLSDTNPLFKKIKLYYWRCKDYPDQHNVEKMVRKRRNGFDDVKFAAIRKMENIHKGDRCFIVATGPSLTMSDLALIKNEITFGMNSITRIFDKTDWRPTYYGIQDRQVYEKMEDSILDYYRSADNVFVADQLGRYFDLPANFIQFPYNGNYHIYRGAYEDYSVDFS
;
A
#
# COMPACT_ATOMS: atom_id res chain seq x y z
N MET A 1 52.63 -27.31 -19.25
CA MET A 1 51.46 -28.08 -19.70
C MET A 1 50.33 -27.86 -18.69
N HIS A 2 49.54 -26.80 -18.91
CA HIS A 2 48.44 -26.45 -18.05
C HIS A 2 47.15 -27.03 -18.66
N ILE A 3 46.53 -27.95 -17.96
CA ILE A 3 45.23 -28.49 -18.32
C ILE A 3 44.17 -27.63 -17.63
N SER A 4 43.49 -26.83 -18.41
CA SER A 4 42.30 -26.08 -18.00
C SER A 4 41.13 -27.05 -17.97
N CYS A 5 40.63 -27.36 -16.77
CA CYS A 5 39.40 -28.11 -16.61
C CYS A 5 38.20 -27.17 -16.74
N GLY A 6 37.30 -27.59 -17.63
CA GLY A 6 36.16 -26.88 -18.15
C GLY A 6 35.18 -26.36 -17.11
N GLY A 7 34.62 -25.20 -17.45
CA GLY A 7 33.49 -24.59 -16.77
C GLY A 7 32.24 -25.44 -16.91
N GLY A 8 31.89 -26.11 -15.84
CA GLY A 8 30.56 -26.69 -15.69
C GLY A 8 29.53 -25.59 -15.59
N LEU A 9 28.62 -25.53 -16.53
CA LEU A 9 27.39 -24.72 -16.49
C LEU A 9 26.56 -25.19 -15.26
N GLY A 10 26.85 -24.62 -14.11
CA GLY A 10 26.03 -24.74 -12.91
C GLY A 10 24.72 -24.03 -13.13
N VAL A 11 23.77 -24.69 -13.79
CA VAL A 11 22.39 -24.21 -13.87
C VAL A 11 21.91 -24.06 -12.42
N ASN A 12 21.62 -22.83 -12.03
CA ASN A 12 21.17 -22.49 -10.70
C ASN A 12 19.89 -23.29 -10.41
N VAL A 13 19.95 -24.18 -9.41
CA VAL A 13 18.86 -25.06 -9.04
C VAL A 13 17.55 -24.26 -8.81
N LYS A 14 17.68 -23.03 -8.29
CA LYS A 14 16.54 -22.12 -8.12
C LYS A 14 15.91 -21.75 -9.47
N GLU A 15 16.68 -21.40 -10.48
CA GLU A 15 16.17 -21.02 -11.82
C GLU A 15 15.48 -22.20 -12.48
N LYS A 16 16.07 -23.40 -12.34
CA LYS A 16 15.48 -24.63 -12.87
C LYS A 16 14.17 -25.00 -12.18
N LEU A 17 14.06 -24.79 -10.86
CA LEU A 17 12.82 -24.98 -10.10
C LEU A 17 11.75 -23.95 -10.48
N VAL A 18 12.12 -22.69 -10.72
CA VAL A 18 11.21 -21.66 -11.19
C VAL A 18 10.68 -22.03 -12.56
N TYR A 19 11.56 -22.36 -13.51
CA TYR A 19 11.17 -22.77 -14.86
C TYR A 19 10.22 -23.98 -14.84
N LEU A 20 10.53 -25.02 -14.07
CA LEU A 20 9.66 -26.20 -13.92
C LEU A 20 8.31 -25.86 -13.28
N SER A 21 8.27 -24.91 -12.34
CA SER A 21 7.03 -24.49 -11.72
C SER A 21 6.11 -23.70 -12.66
N ASP A 22 6.67 -23.04 -13.65
CA ASP A 22 5.90 -22.24 -14.60
C ASP A 22 5.43 -23.05 -15.81
N THR A 23 6.16 -24.11 -16.16
CA THR A 23 5.88 -24.94 -17.34
C THR A 23 5.13 -26.24 -17.02
N ASN A 24 5.23 -26.77 -15.80
CA ASN A 24 4.60 -28.05 -15.44
C ASN A 24 3.44 -27.83 -14.45
N PRO A 25 2.20 -28.25 -14.79
CA PRO A 25 1.01 -28.07 -13.93
C PRO A 25 1.13 -28.70 -12.55
N LEU A 26 1.84 -29.80 -12.42
CA LEU A 26 2.04 -30.48 -11.13
C LEU A 26 2.97 -29.66 -10.23
N PHE A 27 4.09 -29.18 -10.74
CA PHE A 27 5.01 -28.32 -9.99
C PHE A 27 4.35 -26.98 -9.62
N LYS A 28 3.50 -26.44 -10.48
CA LYS A 28 2.71 -25.24 -10.16
C LYS A 28 1.78 -25.47 -8.97
N LYS A 29 1.12 -26.63 -8.89
CA LYS A 29 0.27 -27.00 -7.74
C LYS A 29 1.09 -27.18 -6.46
N ILE A 30 2.26 -27.84 -6.54
CA ILE A 30 3.16 -28.04 -5.40
C ILE A 30 3.68 -26.68 -4.88
N LYS A 31 4.11 -25.79 -5.79
CA LYS A 31 4.54 -24.41 -5.45
C LYS A 31 3.42 -23.65 -4.76
N LEU A 32 2.20 -23.70 -5.30
CA LEU A 32 1.04 -23.03 -4.72
C LEU A 32 0.71 -23.58 -3.32
N TYR A 33 0.78 -24.90 -3.13
CA TYR A 33 0.56 -25.55 -1.84
C TYR A 33 1.62 -25.14 -0.82
N TYR A 34 2.90 -25.14 -1.22
CA TYR A 34 4.02 -24.69 -0.38
C TYR A 34 3.83 -23.23 0.09
N TRP A 35 3.50 -22.30 -0.82
CA TRP A 35 3.23 -20.92 -0.46
C TRP A 35 2.03 -20.80 0.48
N ARG A 36 0.96 -21.53 0.23
CA ARG A 36 -0.19 -21.58 1.14
C ARG A 36 0.18 -22.02 2.56
N CYS A 37 0.98 -23.07 2.69
CA CYS A 37 1.41 -23.55 4.00
C CYS A 37 2.35 -22.55 4.69
N LYS A 38 3.22 -21.89 3.93
CA LYS A 38 4.15 -20.88 4.43
C LYS A 38 3.43 -19.64 4.91
N ASP A 39 2.43 -19.18 4.18
CA ASP A 39 1.69 -17.94 4.46
C ASP A 39 0.55 -18.16 5.46
N TYR A 40 0.19 -19.41 5.76
CA TYR A 40 -0.93 -19.74 6.64
C TYR A 40 -0.84 -19.11 8.05
N PRO A 41 0.31 -19.11 8.75
CA PRO A 41 0.41 -18.49 10.06
C PRO A 41 0.14 -16.98 10.02
N ASP A 42 0.66 -16.29 8.99
CA ASP A 42 0.49 -14.86 8.82
C ASP A 42 -0.95 -14.52 8.44
N GLN A 43 -1.56 -15.29 7.54
CA GLN A 43 -2.97 -15.16 7.19
C GLN A 43 -3.87 -15.33 8.42
N HIS A 44 -3.62 -16.36 9.24
CA HIS A 44 -4.38 -16.58 10.47
C HIS A 44 -4.24 -15.41 11.47
N ASN A 45 -3.05 -14.83 11.60
CA ASN A 45 -2.82 -13.66 12.43
C ASN A 45 -3.56 -12.43 11.92
N VAL A 46 -3.56 -12.20 10.61
CA VAL A 46 -4.34 -11.11 9.98
C VAL A 46 -5.83 -11.28 10.25
N GLU A 47 -6.38 -12.47 10.00
CA GLU A 47 -7.79 -12.76 10.27
C GLU A 47 -8.18 -12.57 11.74
N LYS A 48 -7.27 -12.96 12.66
CA LYS A 48 -7.45 -12.74 14.09
C LYS A 48 -7.48 -11.25 14.45
N MET A 49 -6.62 -10.46 13.83
CA MET A 49 -6.60 -9.00 14.03
C MET A 49 -7.85 -8.33 13.46
N VAL A 50 -8.28 -8.71 12.27
CA VAL A 50 -9.55 -8.23 11.68
C VAL A 50 -10.72 -8.51 12.61
N ARG A 51 -10.83 -9.75 13.15
CA ARG A 51 -11.88 -10.07 14.13
C ARG A 51 -11.82 -9.23 15.40
N LYS A 52 -10.60 -8.97 15.92
CA LYS A 52 -10.42 -8.12 17.10
C LYS A 52 -10.88 -6.68 16.82
N ARG A 53 -10.51 -6.11 15.66
CA ARG A 53 -10.94 -4.76 15.27
C ARG A 53 -12.46 -4.66 15.11
N ARG A 54 -13.10 -5.67 14.52
CA ARG A 54 -14.58 -5.74 14.44
C ARG A 54 -15.25 -5.77 15.81
N ASN A 55 -14.54 -6.25 16.82
CA ASN A 55 -14.99 -6.25 18.22
C ASN A 55 -14.51 -5.03 19.02
N GLY A 56 -14.09 -3.96 18.36
CA GLY A 56 -13.71 -2.68 18.98
C GLY A 56 -12.24 -2.57 19.40
N PHE A 57 -11.36 -3.51 19.06
CA PHE A 57 -9.94 -3.36 19.31
C PHE A 57 -9.37 -2.23 18.43
N ASP A 58 -8.57 -1.35 19.02
CA ASP A 58 -8.01 -0.15 18.38
C ASP A 58 -9.06 0.88 17.88
N ASP A 59 -10.30 0.86 18.40
CA ASP A 59 -11.37 1.78 18.01
C ASP A 59 -10.97 3.25 18.12
N VAL A 60 -10.21 3.61 19.15
CA VAL A 60 -9.73 4.98 19.33
C VAL A 60 -8.72 5.34 18.25
N LYS A 61 -7.79 4.44 17.94
CA LYS A 61 -6.75 4.66 16.93
C LYS A 61 -7.34 4.88 15.54
N PHE A 62 -8.37 4.08 15.20
CA PHE A 62 -8.98 4.11 13.87
C PHE A 62 -10.32 4.85 13.83
N ALA A 63 -10.65 5.64 14.88
CA ALA A 63 -11.91 6.38 14.94
C ALA A 63 -12.08 7.38 13.80
N ALA A 64 -10.99 7.98 13.33
CA ALA A 64 -11.01 8.94 12.22
C ALA A 64 -11.43 8.30 10.91
N ILE A 65 -10.82 7.16 10.54
CA ILE A 65 -11.18 6.47 9.29
C ILE A 65 -12.61 5.90 9.34
N ARG A 66 -13.06 5.44 10.50
CA ARG A 66 -14.44 4.98 10.69
C ARG A 66 -15.47 6.07 10.40
N LYS A 67 -15.19 7.32 10.77
CA LYS A 67 -16.07 8.46 10.47
C LYS A 67 -16.18 8.77 8.97
N MET A 68 -15.23 8.26 8.17
CA MET A 68 -15.25 8.46 6.72
C MET A 68 -16.17 7.47 5.99
N GLU A 69 -16.71 6.48 6.69
CA GLU A 69 -17.58 5.47 6.08
C GLU A 69 -18.79 6.14 5.42
N ASN A 70 -19.00 5.82 4.14
CA ASN A 70 -20.14 6.28 3.34
C ASN A 70 -20.29 7.80 3.13
N ILE A 71 -19.35 8.66 3.53
CA ILE A 71 -19.45 10.12 3.33
C ILE A 71 -19.53 10.51 1.86
N HIS A 72 -19.01 9.68 0.94
CA HIS A 72 -19.02 9.86 -0.51
C HIS A 72 -19.82 8.77 -1.23
N LYS A 73 -20.82 8.20 -0.55
CA LYS A 73 -21.65 7.14 -1.14
C LYS A 73 -22.40 7.64 -2.38
N GLY A 74 -22.06 7.09 -3.53
CA GLY A 74 -22.65 7.45 -4.81
C GLY A 74 -21.87 8.52 -5.58
N ASP A 75 -20.88 9.14 -4.99
CA ASP A 75 -20.00 10.07 -5.65
C ASP A 75 -18.91 9.33 -6.45
N ARG A 76 -18.40 9.98 -7.50
CA ARG A 76 -17.20 9.50 -8.20
C ARG A 76 -15.95 10.09 -7.57
N CYS A 77 -14.87 9.32 -7.55
CA CYS A 77 -13.57 9.76 -7.09
C CYS A 77 -12.49 9.47 -8.13
N PHE A 78 -11.56 10.41 -8.31
CA PHE A 78 -10.40 10.21 -9.17
C PHE A 78 -9.16 9.89 -8.32
N ILE A 79 -8.57 8.73 -8.54
CA ILE A 79 -7.29 8.36 -7.93
C ILE A 79 -6.16 8.91 -8.79
N VAL A 80 -5.37 9.81 -8.23
CA VAL A 80 -4.29 10.51 -8.94
C VAL A 80 -2.94 9.97 -8.48
N ALA A 81 -2.31 9.18 -9.34
CA ALA A 81 -0.98 8.64 -9.14
C ALA A 81 0.09 9.49 -9.85
N THR A 82 1.35 9.28 -9.51
CA THR A 82 2.51 10.04 -10.02
C THR A 82 3.12 9.45 -11.30
N GLY A 83 2.30 8.92 -12.18
CA GLY A 83 2.75 8.40 -13.48
C GLY A 83 3.30 9.50 -14.40
N PRO A 84 4.23 9.19 -15.32
CA PRO A 84 4.82 10.17 -16.23
C PRO A 84 3.81 10.75 -17.24
N SER A 85 2.65 10.12 -17.39
CA SER A 85 1.55 10.57 -18.25
C SER A 85 0.68 11.66 -17.61
N LEU A 86 0.80 11.91 -16.31
CA LEU A 86 0.00 12.92 -15.62
C LEU A 86 0.43 14.33 -16.07
N THR A 87 -0.51 15.09 -16.58
CA THR A 87 -0.28 16.48 -17.01
C THR A 87 -0.99 17.49 -16.10
N MET A 88 -0.55 18.75 -16.14
CA MET A 88 -1.23 19.83 -15.41
C MET A 88 -2.63 20.08 -15.96
N SER A 89 -2.84 19.83 -17.25
CA SER A 89 -4.14 19.93 -17.90
C SER A 89 -5.14 18.92 -17.35
N ASP A 90 -4.67 17.70 -17.08
CA ASP A 90 -5.53 16.66 -16.48
C ASP A 90 -5.99 17.08 -15.08
N LEU A 91 -5.11 17.66 -14.28
CA LEU A 91 -5.44 18.15 -12.95
C LEU A 91 -6.45 19.29 -12.99
N ALA A 92 -6.35 20.17 -13.98
CA ALA A 92 -7.30 21.26 -14.17
C ALA A 92 -8.73 20.75 -14.47
N LEU A 93 -8.85 19.63 -15.22
CA LEU A 93 -10.14 19.02 -15.56
C LEU A 93 -10.85 18.42 -14.33
N ILE A 94 -10.08 17.96 -13.34
CA ILE A 94 -10.64 17.32 -12.12
C ILE A 94 -10.60 18.23 -10.89
N LYS A 95 -10.39 19.53 -11.08
CA LYS A 95 -10.23 20.50 -9.99
C LYS A 95 -11.41 20.51 -9.00
N ASN A 96 -12.63 20.30 -9.49
CA ASN A 96 -13.86 20.33 -8.70
C ASN A 96 -14.40 18.94 -8.35
N GLU A 97 -13.60 17.91 -8.60
CA GLU A 97 -13.98 16.52 -8.32
C GLU A 97 -13.39 16.06 -6.99
N ILE A 98 -13.97 15.01 -6.43
CA ILE A 98 -13.34 14.30 -5.31
C ILE A 98 -12.12 13.56 -5.84
N THR A 99 -10.96 13.86 -5.26
CA THR A 99 -9.69 13.31 -5.72
C THR A 99 -8.93 12.68 -4.56
N PHE A 100 -8.24 11.59 -4.83
CA PHE A 100 -7.32 10.94 -3.89
C PHE A 100 -5.92 10.93 -4.51
N GLY A 101 -5.04 11.78 -3.99
CA GLY A 101 -3.63 11.81 -4.37
C GLY A 101 -2.79 10.89 -3.51
N MET A 102 -1.71 10.32 -4.05
CA MET A 102 -0.88 9.38 -3.29
C MET A 102 0.62 9.58 -3.48
N ASN A 103 1.35 9.08 -2.52
CA ASN A 103 2.82 9.00 -2.55
C ASN A 103 3.48 10.37 -2.84
N SER A 104 4.31 10.45 -3.87
CA SER A 104 5.07 11.65 -4.22
C SER A 104 4.30 12.72 -5.00
N ILE A 105 2.97 12.73 -4.95
CA ILE A 105 2.14 13.72 -5.67
C ILE A 105 2.44 15.16 -5.22
N THR A 106 2.92 15.37 -4.00
CA THR A 106 3.31 16.68 -3.48
C THR A 106 4.40 17.36 -4.32
N ARG A 107 5.20 16.60 -5.07
CA ARG A 107 6.25 17.15 -5.97
C ARG A 107 5.74 18.04 -7.09
N ILE A 108 4.46 17.97 -7.41
CA ILE A 108 3.88 18.82 -8.46
C ILE A 108 3.24 20.08 -7.90
N PHE A 109 3.14 20.23 -6.59
CA PHE A 109 2.41 21.32 -5.95
C PHE A 109 3.01 22.70 -6.18
N ASP A 110 4.31 22.79 -6.46
CA ASP A 110 4.96 24.04 -6.87
C ASP A 110 4.57 24.48 -8.29
N LYS A 111 4.00 23.56 -9.08
CA LYS A 111 3.65 23.79 -10.50
C LYS A 111 2.17 24.00 -10.73
N THR A 112 1.34 23.84 -9.70
CA THR A 112 -0.12 23.92 -9.80
C THR A 112 -0.76 24.28 -8.46
N ASP A 113 -1.86 25.02 -8.50
CA ASP A 113 -2.71 25.28 -7.32
C ASP A 113 -3.63 24.11 -6.98
N TRP A 114 -3.65 23.08 -7.82
CA TRP A 114 -4.45 21.88 -7.54
C TRP A 114 -3.94 21.18 -6.29
N ARG A 115 -4.87 20.80 -5.45
CA ARG A 115 -4.64 19.93 -4.28
C ARG A 115 -5.68 18.84 -4.28
N PRO A 116 -5.32 17.58 -3.96
CA PRO A 116 -6.30 16.50 -3.85
C PRO A 116 -7.22 16.71 -2.66
N THR A 117 -8.45 16.24 -2.78
CA THR A 117 -9.41 16.20 -1.66
C THR A 117 -8.85 15.38 -0.50
N TYR A 118 -8.22 14.27 -0.83
CA TYR A 118 -7.55 13.37 0.12
C TYR A 118 -6.14 13.04 -0.35
N TYR A 119 -5.23 12.91 0.59
CA TYR A 119 -3.86 12.47 0.32
C TYR A 119 -3.56 11.19 1.11
N GLY A 120 -2.89 10.21 0.49
CA GLY A 120 -2.54 8.95 1.12
C GLY A 120 -1.07 8.55 0.94
N ILE A 121 -0.47 8.02 2.00
CA ILE A 121 0.89 7.48 1.97
C ILE A 121 1.05 6.27 2.88
N GLN A 122 1.68 5.23 2.36
CA GLN A 122 1.93 3.99 3.09
C GLN A 122 3.41 3.59 3.08
N ASP A 123 4.17 4.01 2.08
CA ASP A 123 5.56 3.62 1.90
C ASP A 123 6.47 4.45 2.80
N ARG A 124 7.23 3.76 3.68
CA ARG A 124 8.17 4.39 4.59
C ARG A 124 9.24 5.20 3.88
N GLN A 125 9.83 4.65 2.80
CA GLN A 125 10.93 5.31 2.10
C GLN A 125 10.45 6.54 1.34
N VAL A 126 9.21 6.50 0.84
CA VAL A 126 8.58 7.65 0.20
C VAL A 126 8.24 8.72 1.23
N TYR A 127 7.69 8.33 2.39
CA TYR A 127 7.40 9.27 3.48
C TYR A 127 8.68 9.98 3.94
N GLU A 128 9.75 9.24 4.24
CA GLU A 128 11.04 9.76 4.68
C GLU A 128 11.62 10.82 3.73
N LYS A 129 11.47 10.60 2.41
CA LYS A 129 11.92 11.55 1.37
C LYS A 129 11.01 12.75 1.16
N MET A 130 9.77 12.64 1.59
CA MET A 130 8.72 13.63 1.30
C MET A 130 8.19 14.29 2.58
N GLU A 131 8.74 13.95 3.75
CA GLU A 131 8.24 14.38 5.06
C GLU A 131 8.08 15.90 5.15
N ASP A 132 9.13 16.65 4.82
CA ASP A 132 9.08 18.11 4.83
C ASP A 132 7.93 18.65 3.96
N SER A 133 7.85 18.17 2.72
CA SER A 133 6.81 18.58 1.78
C SER A 133 5.41 18.18 2.26
N ILE A 134 5.25 16.99 2.85
CA ILE A 134 3.98 16.55 3.42
C ILE A 134 3.57 17.43 4.59
N LEU A 135 4.49 17.71 5.49
CA LEU A 135 4.23 18.55 6.65
C LEU A 135 3.94 20.00 6.27
N ASP A 136 4.64 20.55 5.28
CA ASP A 136 4.41 21.91 4.79
C ASP A 136 2.99 22.10 4.25
N TYR A 137 2.49 21.12 3.47
CA TYR A 137 1.17 21.22 2.87
C TYR A 137 0.02 20.71 3.75
N TYR A 138 0.29 19.75 4.63
CA TYR A 138 -0.76 18.99 5.29
C TYR A 138 -0.71 18.96 6.82
N ARG A 139 0.24 19.64 7.48
CA ARG A 139 0.37 19.60 8.96
C ARG A 139 -0.94 19.92 9.70
N SER A 140 -1.74 20.83 9.17
CA SER A 140 -3.02 21.25 9.75
C SER A 140 -4.24 20.67 9.03
N ALA A 141 -4.03 19.75 8.08
CA ALA A 141 -5.10 19.15 7.30
C ALA A 141 -5.59 17.86 7.95
N ASP A 142 -6.87 17.60 7.86
CA ASP A 142 -7.58 16.43 8.40
C ASP A 142 -7.98 15.41 7.33
N ASN A 143 -7.37 15.51 6.16
CA ASN A 143 -7.65 14.69 4.98
C ASN A 143 -6.46 13.85 4.52
N VAL A 144 -5.50 13.59 5.43
CA VAL A 144 -4.29 12.81 5.14
C VAL A 144 -4.41 11.41 5.71
N PHE A 145 -4.30 10.41 4.86
CA PHE A 145 -4.30 9.01 5.23
C PHE A 145 -2.88 8.47 5.31
N VAL A 146 -2.52 7.88 6.44
CA VAL A 146 -1.19 7.31 6.67
C VAL A 146 -1.29 5.87 7.15
N ALA A 147 -0.40 5.02 6.63
CA ALA A 147 -0.25 3.68 7.16
C ALA A 147 0.15 3.72 8.63
N ASP A 148 -0.53 2.98 9.49
CA ASP A 148 -0.32 2.99 10.95
C ASP A 148 1.09 2.59 11.37
N GLN A 149 1.77 1.80 10.55
CA GLN A 149 3.16 1.41 10.79
C GLN A 149 4.15 2.58 10.68
N LEU A 150 3.82 3.67 9.97
CA LEU A 150 4.69 4.84 9.85
C LEU A 150 4.91 5.51 11.21
N GLY A 151 3.94 5.49 12.10
CA GLY A 151 4.06 5.98 13.48
C GLY A 151 5.09 5.26 14.36
N ARG A 152 5.69 4.16 13.87
CA ARG A 152 6.83 3.50 14.55
C ARG A 152 8.17 4.17 14.25
N TYR A 153 8.22 4.99 13.21
CA TYR A 153 9.45 5.57 12.66
C TYR A 153 9.42 7.10 12.65
N PHE A 154 8.21 7.70 12.62
CA PHE A 154 8.00 9.13 12.47
C PHE A 154 7.00 9.64 13.51
N ASP A 155 7.16 10.90 13.92
CA ASP A 155 6.20 11.61 14.75
C ASP A 155 5.09 12.18 13.87
N LEU A 156 4.04 11.38 13.67
CA LEU A 156 2.94 11.73 12.79
C LEU A 156 2.02 12.78 13.45
N PRO A 157 1.57 13.82 12.74
CA PRO A 157 0.56 14.74 13.22
C PRO A 157 -0.71 14.01 13.70
N ALA A 158 -1.24 14.43 14.85
CA ALA A 158 -2.38 13.77 15.49
C ALA A 158 -3.68 13.81 14.67
N ASN A 159 -3.78 14.76 13.73
CA ASN A 159 -4.90 14.92 12.80
C ASN A 159 -4.82 14.00 11.59
N PHE A 160 -3.68 13.31 11.36
CA PHE A 160 -3.58 12.36 10.24
C PHE A 160 -4.43 11.12 10.53
N ILE A 161 -5.17 10.70 9.51
CA ILE A 161 -6.07 9.54 9.56
C ILE A 161 -5.24 8.28 9.39
N GLN A 162 -5.06 7.53 10.47
CA GLN A 162 -4.33 6.28 10.41
C GLN A 162 -5.24 5.15 9.88
N PHE A 163 -4.69 4.33 9.00
CA PHE A 163 -5.34 3.09 8.56
C PHE A 163 -4.46 1.87 8.86
N PRO A 164 -5.05 0.70 9.14
CA PRO A 164 -4.29 -0.51 9.37
C PRO A 164 -3.61 -0.95 8.08
N TYR A 165 -2.30 -1.17 8.16
CA TYR A 165 -1.50 -1.57 7.02
C TYR A 165 -0.80 -2.92 7.25
N ASN A 166 -0.90 -3.79 6.26
CA ASN A 166 -0.14 -5.03 6.20
C ASN A 166 0.65 -5.09 4.90
N GLY A 167 1.98 -5.02 4.97
CA GLY A 167 2.87 -5.10 3.80
C GLY A 167 2.87 -6.45 3.06
N ASN A 168 2.18 -7.44 3.59
CA ASN A 168 2.08 -8.79 3.01
C ASN A 168 0.77 -8.95 2.21
N TYR A 169 0.65 -8.25 1.07
CA TYR A 169 -0.60 -8.24 0.27
C TYR A 169 -1.04 -9.59 -0.29
N HIS A 170 -0.20 -10.61 -0.21
CA HIS A 170 -0.56 -11.95 -0.70
C HIS A 170 -1.39 -12.75 0.30
N ILE A 171 -1.47 -12.29 1.54
CA ILE A 171 -1.95 -13.07 2.66
C ILE A 171 -3.46 -12.91 2.84
N TYR A 172 -3.99 -11.70 2.71
CA TYR A 172 -5.39 -11.44 2.96
C TYR A 172 -6.19 -11.22 1.67
N ARG A 173 -7.26 -12.01 1.51
CA ARG A 173 -8.20 -11.93 0.38
C ARG A 173 -9.60 -11.49 0.83
N GLY A 174 -9.67 -10.72 1.89
CA GLY A 174 -10.94 -10.23 2.41
C GLY A 174 -11.54 -9.11 1.56
N ALA A 175 -12.78 -8.78 1.81
CA ALA A 175 -13.42 -7.60 1.25
C ALA A 175 -12.83 -6.35 1.90
N TYR A 176 -12.40 -5.39 1.10
CA TYR A 176 -11.82 -4.11 1.53
C TYR A 176 -12.89 -3.04 1.78
N GLU A 177 -14.07 -3.48 2.20
CA GLU A 177 -15.24 -2.62 2.43
C GLU A 177 -15.30 -2.08 3.86
N ASP A 178 -14.37 -2.50 4.71
CA ASP A 178 -14.41 -2.27 6.15
C ASP A 178 -13.01 -1.83 6.64
N TYR A 179 -12.96 -0.76 7.44
CA TYR A 179 -11.73 -0.26 8.06
C TYR A 179 -10.99 -1.29 8.92
N SER A 180 -11.67 -2.35 9.34
CA SER A 180 -11.07 -3.44 10.13
C SER A 180 -10.10 -4.31 9.32
N VAL A 181 -10.15 -4.22 8.00
CA VAL A 181 -9.28 -4.96 7.09
C VAL A 181 -8.00 -4.16 6.85
N ASP A 182 -6.86 -4.85 6.86
CA ASP A 182 -5.59 -4.22 6.54
C ASP A 182 -5.52 -3.87 5.06
N PHE A 183 -5.14 -2.63 4.77
CA PHE A 183 -4.86 -2.17 3.41
C PHE A 183 -3.43 -2.52 3.01
N SER A 184 -3.21 -2.79 1.75
CA SER A 184 -1.90 -3.10 1.17
C SER A 184 -1.69 -2.38 -0.16
#